data_241aad79dea6aed3fc7e291310343ebb
#
_entry.id   241aad79dea6aed3fc7e291310343ebb
#
_cell.length_a   1.000
_cell.length_b   1.000
_cell.length_c   1.000
_cell.angle_alpha   90.00
_cell.angle_beta   90.00
_cell.angle_gamma   90.00
#
_symmetry.space_group_name_H-M   'P 1'
#
loop_
_entity.id
_entity.type
_entity.pdbx_description
1 polymer ?
#
loop_
_entity_poly.entity_id
_entity_poly.type
_entity_poly.pdbx_seq_one_letter_code
_entity_poly.pdbx_strand_id
1 'polypeptide(L)'
;WQDNSQAQSWLTLEDFGGQEQKLHLQLGQDCQSIQNQYPEEDYNRFAKNYQSFKTELFEGKVNQISLDWTLEKDLFLNGASQLNLRLKSSTDKGLISAQLLDFGPAKRLTPIPTPIEPRVMDNGRYYMLDNLVELPHTETPHRVITKGFINLQNRTNLLTVEEVTPDQWMEFSFELQPTIYKMKKGDQLRLVLYTTDFEHTVRDKTDYELTVDLEQSSLELPTMNFNMNEDLDETSD
;
A
#
# COMPACT_ATOMS: atom_id res chain seq x y z
N TRP A 1 -12.31 -4.52 14.13
CA TRP A 1 -11.77 -3.55 13.19
C TRP A 1 -12.55 -2.24 13.23
N GLN A 2 -11.86 -1.13 13.22
CA GLN A 2 -12.46 0.20 13.13
C GLN A 2 -12.60 0.61 11.66
N ASP A 3 -13.78 1.05 11.26
CA ASP A 3 -14.04 1.49 9.89
C ASP A 3 -13.13 2.66 9.50
N ASN A 4 -12.38 2.52 8.43
CA ASN A 4 -11.47 3.57 7.94
C ASN A 4 -12.18 4.80 7.36
N SER A 5 -13.48 4.70 7.09
CA SER A 5 -14.33 5.81 6.63
C SER A 5 -15.06 6.53 7.77
N GLN A 6 -15.19 5.91 8.94
CA GLN A 6 -15.91 6.46 10.09
C GLN A 6 -15.23 6.05 11.41
N ALA A 7 -14.62 7.01 12.11
CA ALA A 7 -13.87 6.77 13.34
C ALA A 7 -14.66 6.10 14.48
N GLN A 8 -15.98 6.24 14.49
CA GLN A 8 -16.85 5.71 15.53
C GLN A 8 -17.53 4.40 15.17
N SER A 9 -17.30 3.90 13.95
CA SER A 9 -17.89 2.66 13.48
C SER A 9 -16.92 1.51 13.68
N TRP A 10 -17.38 0.46 14.36
CA TRP A 10 -16.62 -0.75 14.64
C TRP A 10 -17.29 -1.94 13.98
N LEU A 11 -16.50 -2.80 13.40
CA LEU A 11 -16.96 -4.03 12.77
C LEU A 11 -16.28 -5.22 13.44
N THR A 12 -17.04 -6.26 13.73
CA THR A 12 -16.52 -7.55 14.17
C THR A 12 -16.26 -8.40 12.93
N LEU A 13 -15.08 -8.96 12.82
CA LEU A 13 -14.72 -9.91 11.78
C LEU A 13 -14.44 -11.25 12.44
N GLU A 14 -15.05 -12.30 11.92
CA GLU A 14 -14.84 -13.67 12.43
C GLU A 14 -13.44 -14.16 12.13
N ASP A 15 -12.89 -13.78 10.98
CA ASP A 15 -11.56 -14.20 10.55
C ASP A 15 -10.79 -13.06 9.85
N PHE A 16 -9.54 -12.86 10.27
CA PHE A 16 -8.62 -11.98 9.59
C PHE A 16 -7.89 -12.75 8.48
N GLY A 17 -8.03 -12.28 7.24
CA GLY A 17 -7.49 -12.97 6.07
C GLY A 17 -8.39 -14.10 5.56
N GLY A 18 -9.57 -14.26 6.13
CA GLY A 18 -10.63 -15.11 5.58
C GLY A 18 -11.07 -14.58 4.23
N GLN A 19 -10.67 -15.26 3.17
CA GLN A 19 -10.94 -14.84 1.79
C GLN A 19 -12.20 -15.53 1.30
N GLU A 20 -13.26 -14.76 1.10
CA GLU A 20 -14.44 -15.28 0.40
C GLU A 20 -14.24 -15.26 -1.12
N GLN A 21 -13.53 -14.26 -1.62
CA GLN A 21 -13.30 -14.07 -3.05
C GLN A 21 -11.96 -13.39 -3.31
N LYS A 22 -11.44 -13.59 -4.52
CA LYS A 22 -10.30 -12.84 -5.04
C LYS A 22 -10.75 -11.97 -6.21
N LEU A 23 -10.46 -10.68 -6.14
CA LEU A 23 -10.57 -9.80 -7.30
C LEU A 23 -9.24 -9.80 -8.03
N HIS A 24 -9.27 -10.24 -9.29
CA HIS A 24 -8.09 -10.26 -10.15
C HIS A 24 -8.07 -9.03 -11.06
N LEU A 25 -6.99 -8.26 -11.00
CA LEU A 25 -6.77 -7.08 -11.82
C LEU A 25 -5.55 -7.30 -12.71
N GLN A 26 -5.76 -7.25 -14.03
CA GLN A 26 -4.68 -7.20 -15.02
C GLN A 26 -3.99 -5.84 -14.94
N LEU A 27 -2.64 -5.81 -15.00
CA LEU A 27 -1.91 -4.56 -14.83
C LEU A 27 -1.92 -3.68 -16.10
N GLY A 28 -1.95 -4.27 -17.29
CA GLY A 28 -1.96 -3.52 -18.54
C GLY A 28 -1.80 -4.40 -19.76
N GLN A 29 -1.41 -3.80 -20.89
CA GLN A 29 -1.21 -4.48 -22.17
C GLN A 29 0.21 -4.34 -22.72
N ASP A 30 1.01 -3.42 -22.17
CA ASP A 30 2.34 -3.07 -22.66
C ASP A 30 3.42 -3.36 -21.65
N CYS A 31 4.68 -3.43 -22.11
CA CYS A 31 5.83 -3.42 -21.22
C CYS A 31 6.16 -1.97 -20.80
N GLN A 32 6.42 -1.77 -19.52
CA GLN A 32 6.90 -0.49 -19.00
C GLN A 32 8.18 -0.66 -18.20
N SER A 33 9.03 0.36 -18.19
CA SER A 33 10.31 0.33 -17.49
C SER A 33 10.36 1.30 -16.32
N ILE A 34 11.09 0.90 -15.28
CA ILE A 34 11.40 1.70 -14.10
C ILE A 34 12.90 1.69 -13.90
N GLN A 35 13.48 2.86 -13.66
CA GLN A 35 14.93 2.99 -13.45
C GLN A 35 15.23 3.24 -11.96
N ASN A 36 16.20 2.48 -11.43
CA ASN A 36 16.84 2.78 -10.16
C ASN A 36 18.05 3.68 -10.43
N GLN A 37 17.76 4.92 -10.76
CA GLN A 37 18.78 5.93 -11.04
C GLN A 37 18.38 7.24 -10.39
N TYR A 38 19.19 7.70 -9.45
CA TYR A 38 18.96 8.94 -8.71
C TYR A 38 20.19 9.84 -8.84
N PRO A 39 20.03 11.12 -9.22
CA PRO A 39 21.09 12.10 -9.06
C PRO A 39 21.61 12.07 -7.61
N GLU A 40 22.91 12.25 -7.42
CA GLU A 40 23.54 12.13 -6.10
C GLU A 40 22.89 13.07 -5.05
N GLU A 41 22.49 14.27 -5.47
CA GLU A 41 21.81 15.23 -4.62
C GLU A 41 20.46 14.69 -4.15
N ASP A 42 19.65 14.14 -5.07
CA ASP A 42 18.33 13.58 -4.74
C ASP A 42 18.47 12.34 -3.87
N TYR A 43 19.39 11.44 -4.21
CA TYR A 43 19.67 10.27 -3.38
C TYR A 43 20.00 10.66 -1.94
N ASN A 44 20.91 11.61 -1.75
CA ASN A 44 21.32 12.07 -0.41
C ASN A 44 20.18 12.77 0.32
N ARG A 45 19.34 13.52 -0.38
CA ARG A 45 18.14 14.17 0.17
C ARG A 45 17.11 13.12 0.63
N PHE A 46 16.81 12.14 -0.19
CA PHE A 46 15.89 11.06 0.13
C PHE A 46 16.40 10.16 1.27
N ALA A 47 17.69 9.83 1.23
CA ALA A 47 18.34 9.03 2.28
C ALA A 47 18.33 9.73 3.65
N LYS A 48 18.40 11.06 3.67
CA LYS A 48 18.33 11.85 4.89
C LYS A 48 16.90 12.10 5.36
N ASN A 49 15.95 12.23 4.41
CA ASN A 49 14.56 12.50 4.68
C ASN A 49 13.66 11.70 3.72
N TYR A 50 13.27 10.50 4.13
CA TYR A 50 12.40 9.64 3.31
C TYR A 50 11.01 10.23 3.05
N GLN A 51 10.53 11.19 3.84
CA GLN A 51 9.26 11.86 3.59
C GLN A 51 9.30 12.68 2.30
N SER A 52 10.45 13.28 1.96
CA SER A 52 10.58 13.97 0.68
C SER A 52 10.51 13.01 -0.50
N PHE A 53 11.08 11.80 -0.37
CA PHE A 53 10.92 10.74 -1.36
C PHE A 53 9.44 10.36 -1.55
N LYS A 54 8.73 10.09 -0.45
CA LYS A 54 7.30 9.73 -0.50
C LYS A 54 6.46 10.80 -1.17
N THR A 55 6.69 12.05 -0.82
CA THR A 55 5.97 13.18 -1.44
C THR A 55 6.17 13.17 -2.95
N GLU A 56 7.41 13.07 -3.42
CA GLU A 56 7.72 13.08 -4.84
C GLU A 56 7.25 11.82 -5.56
N LEU A 57 7.28 10.65 -4.90
CA LEU A 57 6.74 9.41 -5.42
C LEU A 57 5.24 9.56 -5.72
N PHE A 58 4.45 10.07 -4.76
CA PHE A 58 3.01 10.20 -4.94
C PHE A 58 2.60 11.37 -5.86
N GLU A 59 3.49 12.34 -6.06
CA GLU A 59 3.35 13.39 -7.07
C GLU A 59 3.78 12.96 -8.48
N GLY A 60 4.29 11.73 -8.64
CA GLY A 60 4.76 11.20 -9.93
C GLY A 60 6.08 11.80 -10.40
N LYS A 61 6.88 12.37 -9.51
CA LYS A 61 8.18 12.99 -9.81
C LYS A 61 9.35 12.00 -9.74
N VAL A 62 9.14 10.86 -9.10
CA VAL A 62 10.08 9.74 -9.06
C VAL A 62 9.76 8.78 -10.19
N ASN A 63 10.78 8.12 -10.75
CA ASN A 63 10.58 7.13 -11.80
C ASN A 63 9.78 5.93 -11.26
N GLN A 64 8.61 5.68 -11.87
CA GLN A 64 7.63 4.71 -11.39
C GLN A 64 6.64 4.30 -12.49
N ILE A 65 5.98 3.17 -12.28
CA ILE A 65 4.76 2.77 -13.01
C ILE A 65 3.57 3.01 -12.09
N SER A 66 2.58 3.76 -12.56
CA SER A 66 1.33 4.00 -11.83
C SER A 66 0.15 3.46 -12.65
N LEU A 67 -0.65 2.61 -12.02
CA LEU A 67 -1.78 1.92 -12.63
C LEU A 67 -3.05 2.23 -11.84
N ASP A 68 -4.08 2.70 -12.52
CA ASP A 68 -5.31 3.19 -11.91
C ASP A 68 -6.53 2.35 -12.32
N TRP A 69 -7.38 2.05 -11.33
CA TRP A 69 -8.69 1.44 -11.54
C TRP A 69 -9.76 2.24 -10.80
N THR A 70 -10.83 2.59 -11.51
CA THR A 70 -12.03 3.13 -10.88
C THR A 70 -12.91 1.97 -10.43
N LEU A 71 -13.29 1.94 -9.15
CA LEU A 71 -14.09 0.87 -8.60
C LEU A 71 -15.53 0.90 -9.13
N GLU A 72 -15.99 -0.21 -9.70
CA GLU A 72 -17.36 -0.37 -10.19
C GLU A 72 -18.36 -0.72 -9.08
N LYS A 73 -17.86 -1.22 -7.95
CA LYS A 73 -18.61 -1.58 -6.73
C LYS A 73 -17.76 -1.29 -5.50
N ASP A 74 -18.40 -1.32 -4.33
CA ASP A 74 -17.69 -1.24 -3.06
C ASP A 74 -16.67 -2.38 -2.96
N LEU A 75 -15.49 -2.05 -2.43
CA LEU A 75 -14.39 -2.97 -2.23
C LEU A 75 -14.09 -3.06 -0.73
N PHE A 76 -14.12 -4.28 -0.20
CA PHE A 76 -13.69 -4.55 1.16
C PHE A 76 -12.54 -5.54 1.13
N LEU A 77 -11.34 -5.06 1.45
CA LEU A 77 -10.11 -5.86 1.52
C LEU A 77 -9.99 -6.50 2.89
N ASN A 78 -9.66 -7.81 2.93
CA ASN A 78 -9.38 -8.53 4.17
C ASN A 78 -8.27 -9.56 3.93
N GLY A 79 -7.04 -9.19 4.21
CA GLY A 79 -5.88 -10.08 4.07
C GLY A 79 -4.71 -9.48 3.28
N ALA A 80 -3.85 -10.34 2.76
CA ALA A 80 -2.70 -9.98 1.96
C ALA A 80 -3.03 -9.97 0.47
N SER A 81 -2.84 -8.83 -0.19
CA SER A 81 -2.90 -8.73 -1.64
C SER A 81 -1.66 -9.37 -2.25
N GLN A 82 -1.82 -10.12 -3.33
CA GLN A 82 -0.73 -10.79 -4.03
C GLN A 82 -0.43 -10.10 -5.36
N LEU A 83 0.82 -9.76 -5.57
CA LEU A 83 1.31 -9.20 -6.82
C LEU A 83 2.09 -10.27 -7.59
N ASN A 84 1.60 -10.61 -8.78
CA ASN A 84 2.23 -11.54 -9.70
C ASN A 84 2.88 -10.73 -10.80
N LEU A 85 4.20 -10.84 -10.94
CA LEU A 85 4.97 -10.05 -11.89
C LEU A 85 5.75 -10.93 -12.84
N ARG A 86 5.77 -10.52 -14.11
CA ARG A 86 6.75 -10.91 -15.09
C ARG A 86 7.61 -9.71 -15.43
N LEU A 87 8.90 -9.78 -15.08
CA LEU A 87 9.83 -8.69 -15.32
C LEU A 87 11.24 -9.19 -15.65
N LYS A 88 12.08 -8.27 -16.12
CA LYS A 88 13.50 -8.46 -16.31
C LYS A 88 14.29 -7.28 -15.76
N SER A 89 15.53 -7.52 -15.36
CA SER A 89 16.47 -6.50 -14.93
C SER A 89 17.59 -6.35 -15.93
N SER A 90 18.08 -5.13 -16.13
CA SER A 90 19.26 -4.86 -16.96
C SER A 90 20.58 -5.31 -16.33
N THR A 91 20.56 -5.74 -15.06
CA THR A 91 21.73 -6.19 -14.30
C THR A 91 21.43 -7.50 -13.56
N ASP A 92 22.43 -8.02 -12.86
CA ASP A 92 22.31 -9.18 -11.98
C ASP A 92 21.61 -8.89 -10.63
N LYS A 93 21.01 -7.71 -10.51
CA LYS A 93 20.32 -7.21 -9.31
C LYS A 93 19.00 -6.60 -9.67
N GLY A 94 18.23 -6.32 -8.65
CA GLY A 94 17.00 -5.55 -8.74
C GLY A 94 16.21 -5.64 -7.45
N LEU A 95 15.54 -4.56 -7.15
CA LEU A 95 14.57 -4.46 -6.06
C LEU A 95 13.32 -3.83 -6.65
N ILE A 96 12.19 -4.43 -6.38
CA ILE A 96 10.91 -3.84 -6.74
C ILE A 96 10.07 -3.62 -5.48
N SER A 97 9.51 -2.45 -5.39
CA SER A 97 8.59 -2.00 -4.36
C SER A 97 7.22 -1.73 -4.96
N ALA A 98 6.18 -2.01 -4.19
CA ALA A 98 4.80 -1.78 -4.59
C ALA A 98 4.03 -1.10 -3.46
N GLN A 99 3.19 -0.12 -3.79
CA GLN A 99 2.22 0.47 -2.87
C GLN A 99 0.84 0.49 -3.52
N LEU A 100 -0.16 0.07 -2.77
CA LEU A 100 -1.56 0.17 -3.14
C LEU A 100 -2.17 1.36 -2.42
N LEU A 101 -2.82 2.23 -3.17
CA LEU A 101 -3.36 3.50 -2.68
C LEU A 101 -4.87 3.60 -2.91
N ASP A 102 -5.56 4.14 -1.95
CA ASP A 102 -6.83 4.83 -2.15
C ASP A 102 -6.48 6.25 -2.62
N PHE A 103 -6.67 6.52 -3.91
CA PHE A 103 -6.13 7.70 -4.60
C PHE A 103 -7.22 8.72 -4.93
N GLY A 104 -6.82 9.98 -4.97
CA GLY A 104 -7.70 11.12 -5.22
C GLY A 104 -8.12 11.86 -3.94
N PRO A 105 -8.56 13.11 -4.04
CA PRO A 105 -8.98 13.92 -2.90
C PRO A 105 -10.21 13.33 -2.22
N ALA A 106 -10.09 13.01 -0.94
CA ALA A 106 -11.21 12.52 -0.13
C ALA A 106 -10.97 12.81 1.35
N LYS A 107 -12.06 12.91 2.10
CA LYS A 107 -11.99 12.94 3.57
C LYS A 107 -11.71 11.53 4.08
N ARG A 108 -10.58 11.37 4.76
CA ARG A 108 -10.14 10.10 5.34
C ARG A 108 -9.70 10.28 6.77
N LEU A 109 -9.79 9.23 7.57
CA LEU A 109 -9.14 9.19 8.87
C LEU A 109 -7.63 9.39 8.67
N THR A 110 -7.07 10.43 9.29
CA THR A 110 -5.63 10.63 9.24
C THR A 110 -4.93 9.68 10.21
N PRO A 111 -3.78 9.10 9.83
CA PRO A 111 -2.99 8.27 10.74
C PRO A 111 -2.27 9.10 11.81
N ILE A 112 -2.31 10.43 11.72
CA ILE A 112 -1.66 11.32 12.68
C ILE A 112 -2.70 11.67 13.75
N PRO A 113 -2.58 11.10 14.97
CA PRO A 113 -3.48 11.41 16.05
C PRO A 113 -3.31 12.86 16.51
N THR A 114 -4.42 13.49 16.82
CA THR A 114 -4.45 14.83 17.40
C THR A 114 -4.75 14.70 18.89
N PRO A 115 -3.97 15.30 19.78
CA PRO A 115 -4.27 15.33 21.21
C PRO A 115 -5.66 15.98 21.44
N ILE A 116 -6.48 15.32 22.26
CA ILE A 116 -7.75 15.89 22.70
C ILE A 116 -7.47 16.83 23.86
N GLU A 117 -8.00 18.04 23.83
CA GLU A 117 -7.88 18.96 24.95
C GLU A 117 -8.41 18.35 26.24
N PRO A 118 -7.72 18.53 27.38
CA PRO A 118 -8.12 17.96 28.65
C PRO A 118 -9.52 18.46 29.04
N ARG A 119 -10.46 17.54 29.18
CA ARG A 119 -11.73 17.82 29.83
C ARG A 119 -11.57 17.53 31.32
N VAL A 120 -11.85 18.53 32.14
CA VAL A 120 -11.89 18.35 33.60
C VAL A 120 -13.02 17.37 33.91
N MET A 121 -12.68 16.21 34.47
CA MET A 121 -13.67 15.30 35.00
C MET A 121 -14.13 15.76 36.39
N ASP A 122 -15.42 15.73 36.66
CA ASP A 122 -16.09 16.26 37.86
C ASP A 122 -15.62 15.65 39.20
N ASN A 123 -14.80 14.65 39.19
CA ASN A 123 -14.32 13.95 40.39
C ASN A 123 -12.92 14.36 40.86
N GLY A 124 -12.36 15.42 40.30
CA GLY A 124 -11.04 15.96 40.69
C GLY A 124 -9.86 15.05 40.42
N ARG A 125 -10.04 13.91 39.73
CA ARG A 125 -8.95 13.06 39.30
C ARG A 125 -8.50 13.47 37.90
N TYR A 126 -7.31 13.98 37.83
CA TYR A 126 -6.60 14.14 36.56
C TYR A 126 -6.18 12.75 36.08
N TYR A 127 -7.01 12.12 35.25
CA TYR A 127 -6.49 11.05 34.43
C TYR A 127 -5.48 11.68 33.48
N MET A 128 -4.38 10.97 33.23
CA MET A 128 -3.34 11.44 32.30
C MET A 128 -3.97 11.62 30.91
N LEU A 129 -4.42 12.82 30.66
CA LEU A 129 -5.10 13.25 29.44
C LEU A 129 -4.13 13.31 28.25
N ASP A 130 -2.84 13.27 28.53
CA ASP A 130 -1.75 13.22 27.56
C ASP A 130 -1.81 12.01 26.62
N ASN A 131 -2.59 10.99 26.97
CA ASN A 131 -2.76 9.78 26.17
C ASN A 131 -4.08 9.72 25.37
N LEU A 132 -4.97 10.68 25.56
CA LEU A 132 -6.20 10.74 24.79
C LEU A 132 -5.95 11.47 23.47
N VAL A 133 -6.11 10.74 22.39
CA VAL A 133 -5.94 11.25 21.04
C VAL A 133 -7.13 10.85 20.18
N GLU A 134 -7.44 11.66 19.20
CA GLU A 134 -8.42 11.34 18.17
C GLU A 134 -7.75 11.23 16.81
N LEU A 135 -8.35 10.48 15.91
CA LEU A 135 -7.96 10.42 14.50
C LEU A 135 -8.93 11.33 13.72
N PRO A 136 -8.51 12.55 13.39
CA PRO A 136 -9.38 13.46 12.67
C PRO A 136 -9.61 13.00 11.24
N HIS A 137 -10.81 13.28 10.72
CA HIS A 137 -11.11 13.20 9.31
C HIS A 137 -10.59 14.46 8.61
N THR A 138 -9.60 14.31 7.78
CA THR A 138 -9.05 15.42 6.97
C THR A 138 -9.08 15.08 5.49
N GLU A 139 -9.13 16.12 4.67
CA GLU A 139 -8.96 15.95 3.23
C GLU A 139 -7.52 15.58 2.92
N THR A 140 -7.34 14.47 2.23
CA THR A 140 -6.03 13.95 1.82
C THR A 140 -6.05 13.62 0.34
N PRO A 141 -4.95 13.82 -0.41
CA PRO A 141 -4.88 13.49 -1.83
C PRO A 141 -4.85 11.98 -2.10
N HIS A 142 -4.45 11.20 -1.12
CA HIS A 142 -4.41 9.73 -1.17
C HIS A 142 -4.23 9.15 0.23
N ARG A 143 -4.41 7.84 0.34
CA ARG A 143 -3.99 7.05 1.50
C ARG A 143 -3.33 5.75 1.05
N VAL A 144 -2.19 5.41 1.63
CA VAL A 144 -1.56 4.11 1.45
C VAL A 144 -2.40 3.05 2.15
N ILE A 145 -2.90 2.08 1.39
CA ILE A 145 -3.65 0.93 1.89
C ILE A 145 -2.69 -0.13 2.40
N THR A 146 -1.76 -0.52 1.54
CA THR A 146 -0.76 -1.55 1.84
C THR A 146 0.46 -1.38 0.95
N LYS A 147 1.55 -2.04 1.32
CA LYS A 147 2.84 -2.01 0.61
C LYS A 147 3.55 -3.34 0.69
N GLY A 148 4.47 -3.56 -0.23
CA GLY A 148 5.37 -4.71 -0.23
C GLY A 148 6.60 -4.42 -1.08
N PHE A 149 7.64 -5.19 -0.87
CA PHE A 149 8.89 -5.08 -1.63
C PHE A 149 9.62 -6.41 -1.64
N ILE A 150 10.35 -6.65 -2.70
CA ILE A 150 11.15 -7.87 -2.86
C ILE A 150 12.46 -7.57 -3.60
N ASN A 151 13.53 -8.20 -3.13
CA ASN A 151 14.78 -8.27 -3.86
C ASN A 151 14.71 -9.44 -4.84
N LEU A 152 15.02 -9.21 -6.11
CA LEU A 152 14.96 -10.23 -7.15
C LEU A 152 15.90 -11.43 -6.90
N GLN A 153 16.99 -11.21 -6.17
CA GLN A 153 17.89 -12.28 -5.73
C GLN A 153 17.33 -13.15 -4.59
N ASN A 154 16.21 -12.74 -3.98
CA ASN A 154 15.53 -13.47 -2.91
C ASN A 154 14.05 -13.70 -3.23
N ARG A 155 13.69 -13.84 -4.51
CA ARG A 155 12.30 -13.90 -4.99
C ARG A 155 11.53 -15.15 -4.54
N THR A 156 12.21 -16.25 -4.27
CA THR A 156 11.55 -17.47 -3.79
C THR A 156 11.54 -17.53 -2.25
N ASN A 157 12.62 -17.13 -1.60
CA ASN A 157 12.69 -17.06 -0.15
C ASN A 157 13.81 -16.11 0.32
N LEU A 158 13.68 -15.60 1.56
CA LEU A 158 14.59 -14.61 2.12
C LEU A 158 16.01 -15.14 2.42
N LEU A 159 16.21 -16.45 2.48
CA LEU A 159 17.45 -17.08 2.92
C LEU A 159 18.33 -17.58 1.77
N THR A 160 17.77 -17.71 0.58
CA THR A 160 18.46 -18.24 -0.59
C THR A 160 18.69 -17.13 -1.61
N VAL A 161 19.95 -16.96 -2.00
CA VAL A 161 20.30 -16.04 -3.09
C VAL A 161 20.16 -16.79 -4.40
N GLU A 162 19.30 -16.27 -5.27
CA GLU A 162 19.06 -16.77 -6.61
C GLU A 162 19.76 -15.90 -7.65
N GLU A 163 20.23 -16.53 -8.71
CA GLU A 163 20.83 -15.81 -9.82
C GLU A 163 19.78 -14.97 -10.55
N VAL A 164 20.14 -13.74 -10.86
CA VAL A 164 19.40 -12.86 -11.77
C VAL A 164 20.26 -12.68 -13.00
N THR A 165 19.80 -13.24 -14.11
CA THR A 165 20.50 -13.09 -15.40
C THR A 165 20.01 -11.79 -16.05
N PRO A 166 20.93 -10.87 -16.41
CA PRO A 166 20.56 -9.62 -17.09
C PRO A 166 19.70 -9.85 -18.33
N ASP A 167 18.68 -9.04 -18.51
CA ASP A 167 17.74 -9.06 -19.65
C ASP A 167 16.93 -10.35 -19.85
N GLN A 168 17.01 -11.28 -18.92
CA GLN A 168 16.17 -12.48 -18.93
C GLN A 168 14.87 -12.25 -18.16
N TRP A 169 13.75 -12.61 -18.78
CA TRP A 169 12.43 -12.58 -18.15
C TRP A 169 12.34 -13.58 -16.99
N MET A 170 11.79 -13.13 -15.86
CA MET A 170 11.49 -13.96 -14.70
C MET A 170 10.06 -13.71 -14.24
N GLU A 171 9.45 -14.74 -13.69
CA GLU A 171 8.11 -14.70 -13.12
C GLU A 171 8.20 -15.04 -11.63
N PHE A 172 7.54 -14.25 -10.80
CA PHE A 172 7.46 -14.48 -9.36
C PHE A 172 6.26 -13.75 -8.76
N SER A 173 5.94 -14.12 -7.55
CA SER A 173 4.85 -13.49 -6.79
C SER A 173 5.35 -13.06 -5.43
N PHE A 174 4.80 -12.00 -4.91
CA PHE A 174 4.99 -11.63 -3.51
C PHE A 174 3.74 -10.98 -2.94
N GLU A 175 3.60 -11.08 -1.63
CA GLU A 175 2.48 -10.51 -0.91
C GLU A 175 2.79 -9.08 -0.45
N LEU A 176 1.78 -8.23 -0.54
CA LEU A 176 1.76 -6.95 0.16
C LEU A 176 1.37 -7.21 1.63
N GLN A 177 1.70 -6.29 2.53
CA GLN A 177 1.34 -6.41 3.93
C GLN A 177 -0.17 -6.64 4.09
N PRO A 178 -0.60 -7.60 4.91
CA PRO A 178 -2.02 -7.86 5.11
C PRO A 178 -2.72 -6.64 5.70
N THR A 179 -3.92 -6.37 5.23
CA THR A 179 -4.70 -5.19 5.62
C THR A 179 -6.18 -5.47 5.61
N ILE A 180 -6.92 -4.66 6.36
CA ILE A 180 -8.37 -4.52 6.24
C ILE A 180 -8.62 -3.09 5.80
N TYR A 181 -9.30 -2.93 4.66
CA TYR A 181 -9.56 -1.62 4.10
C TYR A 181 -10.84 -1.60 3.29
N LYS A 182 -11.61 -0.52 3.41
CA LYS A 182 -12.87 -0.33 2.69
C LYS A 182 -12.77 0.86 1.75
N MET A 183 -13.21 0.65 0.52
CA MET A 183 -13.38 1.69 -0.50
C MET A 183 -14.79 1.61 -1.07
N LYS A 184 -15.27 2.71 -1.60
CA LYS A 184 -16.60 2.81 -2.19
C LYS A 184 -16.54 2.73 -3.70
N LYS A 185 -17.67 2.37 -4.30
CA LYS A 185 -17.87 2.52 -5.73
C LYS A 185 -17.55 3.95 -6.17
N GLY A 186 -16.75 4.08 -7.23
CA GLY A 186 -16.30 5.36 -7.79
C GLY A 186 -14.96 5.84 -7.26
N ASP A 187 -14.47 5.28 -6.14
CA ASP A 187 -13.12 5.57 -5.66
C ASP A 187 -12.06 5.04 -6.62
N GLN A 188 -10.89 5.66 -6.62
CA GLN A 188 -9.75 5.23 -7.44
C GLN A 188 -8.75 4.41 -6.62
N LEU A 189 -8.55 3.18 -7.06
CA LEU A 189 -7.48 2.31 -6.58
C LEU A 189 -6.27 2.53 -7.47
N ARG A 190 -5.10 2.83 -6.87
CA ARG A 190 -3.84 2.99 -7.60
C ARG A 190 -2.78 2.03 -7.09
N LEU A 191 -2.15 1.31 -8.01
CA LEU A 191 -0.91 0.57 -7.75
C LEU A 191 0.27 1.40 -8.25
N VAL A 192 1.26 1.62 -7.38
CA VAL A 192 2.53 2.28 -7.72
C VAL A 192 3.64 1.26 -7.59
N LEU A 193 4.35 1.00 -8.71
CA LEU A 193 5.56 0.18 -8.76
C LEU A 193 6.78 1.07 -8.92
N TYR A 194 7.78 0.85 -8.11
CA TYR A 194 9.04 1.62 -8.10
C TYR A 194 10.19 0.75 -7.58
N THR A 195 11.41 1.24 -7.64
CA THR A 195 12.60 0.49 -7.23
C THR A 195 12.86 0.66 -5.72
N THR A 196 13.90 1.38 -5.34
CA THR A 196 14.30 1.58 -3.94
C THR A 196 13.26 2.34 -3.13
N ASP A 197 12.81 1.76 -2.03
CA ASP A 197 12.05 2.45 -0.99
C ASP A 197 13.01 2.99 0.08
N PHE A 198 13.12 4.31 0.17
CA PHE A 198 14.06 4.95 1.10
C PHE A 198 13.67 4.82 2.58
N GLU A 199 12.48 4.33 2.88
CA GLU A 199 12.02 4.06 4.25
C GLU A 199 12.28 2.62 4.69
N HIS A 200 12.06 1.64 3.79
CA HIS A 200 11.92 0.24 4.19
C HIS A 200 12.93 -0.72 3.55
N THR A 201 13.62 -0.30 2.48
CA THR A 201 14.52 -1.20 1.75
C THR A 201 15.98 -0.82 1.91
N VAL A 202 16.88 -1.73 1.52
CA VAL A 202 18.29 -1.40 1.38
C VAL A 202 18.43 -0.36 0.28
N ARG A 203 19.14 0.72 0.59
CA ARG A 203 19.35 1.84 -0.33
C ARG A 203 20.55 1.54 -1.22
N ASP A 204 20.34 0.67 -2.22
CA ASP A 204 21.36 0.34 -3.21
C ASP A 204 21.56 1.52 -4.18
N LYS A 205 22.81 1.89 -4.40
CA LYS A 205 23.21 2.92 -5.39
C LYS A 205 23.49 2.36 -6.77
N THR A 206 23.30 1.06 -6.96
CA THR A 206 23.53 0.43 -8.27
C THR A 206 22.46 0.92 -9.25
N ASP A 207 22.90 1.44 -10.38
CA ASP A 207 22.00 1.80 -11.48
C ASP A 207 21.53 0.51 -12.18
N TYR A 208 20.21 0.37 -12.32
CA TYR A 208 19.58 -0.70 -13.10
C TYR A 208 18.20 -0.24 -13.61
N GLU A 209 17.72 -0.92 -14.62
CA GLU A 209 16.38 -0.78 -15.15
C GLU A 209 15.62 -2.08 -14.97
N LEU A 210 14.37 -1.99 -14.50
CA LEU A 210 13.41 -3.09 -14.49
C LEU A 210 12.39 -2.84 -15.59
N THR A 211 12.23 -3.80 -16.50
CA THR A 211 11.13 -3.81 -17.47
C THR A 211 10.07 -4.78 -17.00
N VAL A 212 8.86 -4.29 -16.80
CA VAL A 212 7.69 -5.07 -16.36
C VAL A 212 6.78 -5.33 -17.54
N ASP A 213 6.43 -6.59 -17.76
CA ASP A 213 5.43 -7.02 -18.73
C ASP A 213 4.05 -6.95 -18.06
N LEU A 214 3.33 -5.86 -18.30
CA LEU A 214 2.03 -5.62 -17.66
C LEU A 214 0.94 -6.56 -18.16
N GLU A 215 1.06 -7.08 -19.38
CA GLU A 215 0.11 -8.04 -19.94
C GLU A 215 0.18 -9.40 -19.22
N GLN A 216 1.37 -9.76 -18.74
CA GLN A 216 1.61 -11.02 -18.03
C GLN A 216 1.74 -10.83 -16.51
N SER A 217 1.33 -9.67 -16.03
CA SER A 217 1.39 -9.33 -14.61
C SER A 217 0.00 -8.98 -14.08
N SER A 218 -0.25 -9.31 -12.82
CA SER A 218 -1.57 -9.11 -12.20
C SER A 218 -1.49 -8.79 -10.72
N LEU A 219 -2.54 -8.15 -10.22
CA LEU A 219 -2.78 -7.93 -8.80
C LEU A 219 -4.01 -8.72 -8.36
N GLU A 220 -3.86 -9.59 -7.36
CA GLU A 220 -4.96 -10.29 -6.72
C GLU A 220 -5.27 -9.64 -5.38
N LEU A 221 -6.52 -9.23 -5.21
CA LEU A 221 -7.00 -8.58 -3.99
C LEU A 221 -7.88 -9.56 -3.20
N PRO A 222 -7.56 -9.80 -1.91
CA PRO A 222 -8.40 -10.61 -1.03
C PRO A 222 -9.64 -9.79 -0.67
N THR A 223 -10.81 -10.18 -1.17
CA THR A 223 -12.06 -9.46 -0.93
C THR A 223 -13.03 -10.29 -0.13
N MET A 224 -13.86 -9.62 0.64
CA MET A 224 -15.02 -10.24 1.28
C MET A 224 -16.28 -9.45 0.94
N ASN A 225 -17.42 -10.14 0.92
CA ASN A 225 -18.72 -9.49 0.82
C ASN A 225 -19.09 -8.93 2.19
N PHE A 226 -19.37 -7.65 2.25
CA PHE A 226 -19.81 -7.00 3.46
C PHE A 226 -21.24 -6.46 3.28
N ASN A 227 -22.19 -7.08 3.95
CA ASN A 227 -23.56 -6.59 4.02
C ASN A 227 -23.73 -5.73 5.27
N MET A 228 -23.61 -4.40 5.11
CA MET A 228 -23.79 -3.43 6.21
C MET A 228 -25.15 -3.49 6.91
N ASN A 229 -26.12 -4.22 6.35
CA ASN A 229 -27.48 -4.21 6.85
C ASN A 229 -27.82 -5.33 7.85
N GLU A 230 -26.94 -6.32 8.04
CA GLU A 230 -27.24 -7.44 8.95
C GLU A 230 -26.59 -7.29 10.34
N ASP A 231 -25.53 -6.46 10.49
CA ASP A 231 -24.78 -6.39 11.74
C ASP A 231 -25.13 -5.21 12.65
N LEU A 232 -26.07 -4.33 12.26
CA LEU A 232 -26.49 -3.19 13.07
C LEU A 232 -27.72 -3.44 13.94
N ASP A 233 -28.43 -4.57 13.78
CA ASP A 233 -29.67 -4.85 14.50
C ASP A 233 -29.48 -5.67 15.79
N GLU A 234 -28.28 -6.18 16.11
CA GLU A 234 -28.07 -7.01 17.31
C GLU A 234 -27.55 -6.28 18.56
N THR A 235 -27.37 -4.96 18.54
CA THR A 235 -26.88 -4.21 19.71
C THR A 235 -27.87 -3.17 20.25
N SER A 236 -29.16 -3.42 20.11
CA SER A 236 -30.19 -2.63 20.80
C SER A 236 -30.99 -3.54 21.74
N ASP A 237 -30.38 -3.90 22.87
CA ASP A 237 -31.06 -4.24 24.15
C ASP A 237 -30.21 -3.79 25.35
#